data_fcdbf5904674a7590f014649490e5142
#
_entry.id   fcdbf5904674a7590f014649490e5142
#
_cell.length_a   1.000
_cell.length_b   1.000
_cell.length_c   1.000
_cell.angle_alpha   90.00
_cell.angle_beta   90.00
_cell.angle_gamma   90.00
#
_symmetry.space_group_name_H-M   'P 1'
#
loop_
_entity.id
_entity.type
_entity.pdbx_description
1 polymer ?
#
loop_
_entity_poly.entity_id
_entity_poly.type
_entity_poly.pdbx_seq_one_letter_code
_entity_poly.pdbx_strand_id
1 'polypeptide(L)'
;MSSTAVATQNEITLRGSTQIVTEFFGYSINNILYQRGIYPPETFARVAKYGLTMMVTKDDGLKTYLAQVLEQLSSWLTGGEVQKLVLVITGANTGEVLERWAFNVEHDKEVRAAVKGGGGADAAPTRSKSEKEITKEIQAIVRQITASVTFLPLLEEPCTFDLLVYADKEATVPITWEESDPRFIADSTEVRMRSFTTKIHKVDTMVAYKSRMEDDDI
;
A
#
# COMPACT_ATOMS: atom_id res chain seq x y z
N MET A 1 43.60 7.19 21.47
CA MET A 1 42.24 6.81 21.92
C MET A 1 41.32 6.85 20.72
N SER A 2 41.06 5.69 20.12
CA SER A 2 40.20 5.58 18.94
C SER A 2 38.76 5.60 19.40
N SER A 3 38.05 6.68 19.08
CA SER A 3 36.60 6.75 19.21
C SER A 3 35.98 5.89 18.12
N THR A 4 35.51 4.69 18.49
CA THR A 4 34.69 3.87 17.64
C THR A 4 33.32 4.54 17.56
N ALA A 5 33.02 5.22 16.46
CA ALA A 5 31.68 5.66 16.15
C ALA A 5 30.80 4.40 16.04
N VAL A 6 30.00 4.16 17.05
CA VAL A 6 28.91 3.19 16.98
C VAL A 6 27.93 3.73 15.94
N ALA A 7 27.93 3.14 14.76
CA ALA A 7 26.95 3.45 13.74
C ALA A 7 25.56 3.22 14.36
N THR A 8 24.75 4.26 14.39
CA THR A 8 23.36 4.22 14.84
C THR A 8 22.52 3.49 13.79
N GLN A 9 22.55 2.15 13.83
CA GLN A 9 21.90 1.23 12.89
C GLN A 9 20.34 1.28 12.92
N ASN A 10 19.74 2.20 13.68
CA ASN A 10 18.31 2.22 13.94
C ASN A 10 17.66 3.59 13.67
N GLU A 11 18.37 4.49 13.02
CA GLU A 11 17.86 5.83 12.76
C GLU A 11 17.13 5.88 11.41
N ILE A 12 15.84 6.20 11.45
CA ILE A 12 14.97 6.29 10.27
C ILE A 12 14.77 7.76 9.92
N THR A 13 15.20 8.15 8.73
CA THR A 13 14.92 9.46 8.13
C THR A 13 13.55 9.46 7.44
N LEU A 14 13.00 10.64 7.15
CA LEU A 14 11.76 10.75 6.38
C LEU A 14 11.91 10.07 5.01
N ARG A 15 13.01 10.27 4.29
CA ARG A 15 13.28 9.63 3.00
C ARG A 15 13.35 8.10 3.13
N GLY A 16 14.03 7.59 4.14
CA GLY A 16 14.10 6.15 4.40
C GLY A 16 12.74 5.56 4.71
N SER A 17 11.93 6.24 5.53
CA SER A 17 10.57 5.84 5.81
C SER A 17 9.67 5.85 4.56
N THR A 18 9.73 6.90 3.75
CA THR A 18 9.02 6.99 2.47
C THR A 18 9.36 5.83 1.55
N GLN A 19 10.65 5.52 1.42
CA GLN A 19 11.12 4.39 0.60
C GLN A 19 10.53 3.05 1.09
N ILE A 20 10.55 2.80 2.40
CA ILE A 20 9.98 1.58 2.99
C ILE A 20 8.48 1.47 2.69
N VAL A 21 7.71 2.55 2.88
CA VAL A 21 6.26 2.56 2.65
C VAL A 21 5.93 2.37 1.17
N THR A 22 6.62 3.09 0.28
CA THR A 22 6.42 2.99 -1.18
C THR A 22 6.75 1.57 -1.67
N GLU A 23 7.83 0.99 -1.20
CA GLU A 23 8.22 -0.38 -1.51
C GLU A 23 7.17 -1.38 -1.03
N PHE A 24 6.68 -1.24 0.20
CA PHE A 24 5.60 -2.07 0.74
C PHE A 24 4.34 -2.00 -0.12
N PHE A 25 3.94 -0.82 -0.59
CA PHE A 25 2.79 -0.66 -1.50
C PHE A 25 3.01 -1.42 -2.80
N GLY A 26 4.17 -1.26 -3.44
CA GLY A 26 4.48 -1.93 -4.70
C GLY A 26 4.39 -3.46 -4.59
N TYR A 27 4.97 -4.05 -3.55
CA TYR A 27 4.89 -5.49 -3.32
C TYR A 27 3.50 -5.96 -2.94
N SER A 28 2.76 -5.19 -2.12
CA SER A 28 1.40 -5.53 -1.72
C SER A 28 0.44 -5.53 -2.89
N ILE A 29 0.49 -4.50 -3.75
CA ILE A 29 -0.33 -4.40 -4.97
C ILE A 29 -0.04 -5.59 -5.87
N ASN A 30 1.23 -5.86 -6.20
CA ASN A 30 1.61 -7.00 -7.05
C ASN A 30 1.09 -8.33 -6.47
N ASN A 31 1.22 -8.53 -5.16
CA ASN A 31 0.78 -9.75 -4.51
C ASN A 31 -0.75 -9.90 -4.54
N ILE A 32 -1.50 -8.81 -4.32
CA ILE A 32 -2.97 -8.81 -4.41
C ILE A 32 -3.40 -9.14 -5.84
N LEU A 33 -2.85 -8.46 -6.86
CA LEU A 33 -3.19 -8.71 -8.27
C LEU A 33 -2.94 -10.16 -8.68
N TYR A 34 -1.84 -10.75 -8.19
CA TYR A 34 -1.55 -12.15 -8.40
C TYR A 34 -2.54 -13.07 -7.68
N GLN A 35 -2.76 -12.87 -6.38
CA GLN A 35 -3.62 -13.73 -5.55
C GLN A 35 -5.08 -13.68 -5.99
N ARG A 36 -5.53 -12.55 -6.51
CA ARG A 36 -6.90 -12.38 -7.01
C ARG A 36 -7.08 -12.74 -8.48
N GLY A 37 -6.00 -13.15 -9.17
CA GLY A 37 -6.07 -13.57 -10.58
C GLY A 37 -6.45 -12.45 -11.55
N ILE A 38 -6.15 -11.18 -11.20
CA ILE A 38 -6.44 -10.03 -12.08
C ILE A 38 -5.61 -10.08 -13.36
N TYR A 39 -4.41 -10.64 -13.27
CA TYR A 39 -3.55 -10.94 -14.41
C TYR A 39 -3.18 -12.42 -14.40
N PRO A 40 -2.90 -13.02 -15.57
CA PRO A 40 -2.49 -14.41 -15.66
C PRO A 40 -1.25 -14.72 -14.81
N PRO A 41 -1.21 -15.83 -14.06
CA PRO A 41 -0.12 -16.13 -13.13
C PRO A 41 1.25 -16.24 -13.78
N GLU A 42 1.32 -16.65 -15.06
CA GLU A 42 2.55 -16.71 -15.86
C GLU A 42 3.16 -15.34 -16.15
N THR A 43 2.41 -14.24 -15.98
CA THR A 43 2.90 -12.87 -16.12
C THR A 43 3.63 -12.36 -14.88
N PHE A 44 3.77 -13.18 -13.84
CA PHE A 44 4.50 -12.85 -12.62
C PHE A 44 5.79 -13.66 -12.49
N ALA A 45 6.75 -13.08 -11.78
CA ALA A 45 7.99 -13.72 -11.36
C ALA A 45 8.07 -13.77 -9.83
N ARG A 46 8.77 -14.79 -9.34
CA ARG A 46 9.05 -14.94 -7.90
C ARG A 46 10.28 -14.14 -7.53
N VAL A 47 10.19 -13.32 -6.49
CA VAL A 47 11.31 -12.59 -5.91
C VAL A 47 11.36 -12.81 -4.41
N ALA A 48 12.55 -12.86 -3.84
CA ALA A 48 12.72 -12.92 -2.39
C ALA A 48 12.67 -11.50 -1.80
N LYS A 49 11.70 -11.23 -0.95
CA LYS A 49 11.58 -9.95 -0.25
C LYS A 49 10.95 -10.14 1.13
N TYR A 50 11.41 -9.37 2.13
CA TYR A 50 10.96 -9.48 3.53
C TYR A 50 11.08 -10.90 4.11
N GLY A 51 12.00 -11.73 3.62
CA GLY A 51 12.11 -13.14 3.98
C GLY A 51 10.95 -14.02 3.49
N LEU A 52 10.19 -13.55 2.50
CA LEU A 52 9.09 -14.25 1.84
C LEU A 52 9.35 -14.35 0.34
N THR A 53 8.64 -15.27 -0.31
CA THR A 53 8.52 -15.28 -1.78
C THR A 53 7.37 -14.38 -2.18
N MET A 54 7.69 -13.30 -2.88
CA MET A 54 6.72 -12.34 -3.41
C MET A 54 6.55 -12.56 -4.91
N MET A 55 5.34 -12.24 -5.39
CA MET A 55 5.05 -12.26 -6.83
C MET A 55 5.14 -10.83 -7.37
N VAL A 56 5.88 -10.63 -8.46
CA VAL A 56 6.06 -9.32 -9.09
C VAL A 56 5.79 -9.47 -10.58
N THR A 57 5.03 -8.54 -11.14
CA THR A 57 4.65 -8.58 -12.55
C THR A 57 5.87 -8.51 -13.49
N LYS A 58 5.80 -9.26 -14.59
CA LYS A 58 6.72 -9.17 -15.74
C LYS A 58 6.11 -8.34 -16.87
N ASP A 59 4.81 -8.05 -16.81
CA ASP A 59 4.13 -7.24 -17.81
C ASP A 59 4.68 -5.81 -17.81
N ASP A 60 5.18 -5.34 -18.93
CA ASP A 60 5.87 -4.06 -19.03
C ASP A 60 4.90 -2.87 -18.91
N GLY A 61 3.65 -3.02 -19.38
CA GLY A 61 2.61 -2.01 -19.22
C GLY A 61 2.25 -1.81 -17.76
N LEU A 62 2.00 -2.91 -17.04
CA LEU A 62 1.70 -2.87 -15.61
C LEU A 62 2.88 -2.36 -14.79
N LYS A 63 4.13 -2.76 -15.10
CA LYS A 63 5.32 -2.22 -14.45
C LYS A 63 5.42 -0.71 -14.59
N THR A 64 5.24 -0.21 -15.82
CA THR A 64 5.31 1.23 -16.11
C THR A 64 4.24 2.00 -15.35
N TYR A 65 3.01 1.50 -15.37
CA TYR A 65 1.89 2.09 -14.64
C TYR A 65 2.17 2.15 -13.12
N LEU A 66 2.56 1.01 -12.53
CA LEU A 66 2.86 0.95 -11.10
C LEU A 66 4.06 1.84 -10.72
N ALA A 67 5.09 1.91 -11.56
CA ALA A 67 6.25 2.77 -11.30
C ALA A 67 5.84 4.25 -11.25
N GLN A 68 5.02 4.72 -12.18
CA GLN A 68 4.52 6.10 -12.20
C GLN A 68 3.66 6.43 -10.97
N VAL A 69 2.75 5.54 -10.59
CA VAL A 69 1.90 5.71 -9.40
C VAL A 69 2.76 5.75 -8.13
N LEU A 70 3.71 4.82 -7.98
CA LEU A 70 4.57 4.74 -6.80
C LEU A 70 5.53 5.91 -6.69
N GLU A 71 6.02 6.44 -7.81
CA GLU A 71 6.85 7.66 -7.83
C GLU A 71 6.07 8.87 -7.30
N GLN A 72 4.84 9.05 -7.77
CA GLN A 72 3.98 10.13 -7.31
C GLN A 72 3.60 9.95 -5.82
N LEU A 73 3.29 8.74 -5.40
CA LEU A 73 3.04 8.42 -3.99
C LEU A 73 4.25 8.74 -3.10
N SER A 74 5.46 8.42 -3.56
CA SER A 74 6.69 8.74 -2.85
C SER A 74 6.86 10.25 -2.64
N SER A 75 6.56 11.04 -3.66
CA SER A 75 6.56 12.50 -3.57
C SER A 75 5.58 13.01 -2.51
N TRP A 76 4.33 12.59 -2.58
CA TRP A 76 3.27 12.99 -1.64
C TRP A 76 3.51 12.47 -0.21
N LEU A 77 4.07 11.27 -0.03
CA LEU A 77 4.48 10.75 1.28
C LEU A 77 5.56 11.63 1.91
N THR A 78 6.55 12.05 1.11
CA THR A 78 7.62 12.94 1.57
C THR A 78 7.07 14.32 1.95
N GLY A 79 6.04 14.81 1.23
CA GLY A 79 5.30 16.04 1.55
C GLY A 79 4.34 15.93 2.74
N GLY A 80 4.13 14.71 3.28
CA GLY A 80 3.16 14.46 4.35
C GLY A 80 1.71 14.65 3.91
N GLU A 81 1.42 14.41 2.64
CA GLU A 81 0.13 14.71 1.99
C GLU A 81 -0.77 13.49 1.82
N VAL A 82 -0.22 12.27 1.78
CA VAL A 82 -1.00 11.03 1.59
C VAL A 82 -1.73 10.65 2.87
N GLN A 83 -3.03 10.41 2.75
CA GLN A 83 -3.87 9.88 3.83
C GLN A 83 -4.20 8.39 3.63
N LYS A 84 -4.36 7.96 2.38
CA LYS A 84 -4.78 6.61 2.04
C LYS A 84 -4.45 6.25 0.60
N LEU A 85 -4.01 5.02 0.37
CA LEU A 85 -3.99 4.36 -0.93
C LEU A 85 -5.07 3.28 -0.93
N VAL A 86 -5.84 3.17 -2.01
CA VAL A 86 -6.86 2.12 -2.17
C VAL A 86 -6.69 1.44 -3.51
N LEU A 87 -6.55 0.12 -3.50
CA LEU A 87 -6.70 -0.72 -4.68
C LEU A 87 -8.14 -1.18 -4.75
N VAL A 88 -8.82 -0.87 -5.85
CA VAL A 88 -10.21 -1.24 -6.12
C VAL A 88 -10.24 -2.33 -7.18
N ILE A 89 -10.96 -3.41 -6.95
CA ILE A 89 -11.21 -4.47 -7.94
C ILE A 89 -12.67 -4.38 -8.37
N THR A 90 -12.87 -4.27 -9.67
CA THR A 90 -14.18 -4.07 -10.30
C THR A 90 -14.44 -5.18 -11.33
N GLY A 91 -15.64 -5.75 -11.31
CA GLY A 91 -16.09 -6.69 -12.33
C GLY A 91 -16.19 -6.03 -13.70
N ALA A 92 -15.54 -6.62 -14.71
CA ALA A 92 -15.46 -6.02 -16.05
C ALA A 92 -16.81 -6.06 -16.79
N ASN A 93 -17.66 -7.04 -16.49
CA ASN A 93 -18.97 -7.19 -17.13
C ASN A 93 -20.05 -6.40 -16.40
N THR A 94 -20.03 -6.42 -15.06
CA THR A 94 -21.03 -5.81 -14.21
C THR A 94 -20.77 -4.35 -13.89
N GLY A 95 -19.50 -3.94 -13.88
CA GLY A 95 -19.06 -2.64 -13.39
C GLY A 95 -19.14 -2.50 -11.86
N GLU A 96 -19.49 -3.58 -11.15
CA GLU A 96 -19.60 -3.56 -9.69
C GLU A 96 -18.23 -3.58 -9.02
N VAL A 97 -18.09 -2.81 -7.94
CA VAL A 97 -16.92 -2.87 -7.07
C VAL A 97 -17.03 -4.10 -6.18
N LEU A 98 -16.11 -5.04 -6.35
CA LEU A 98 -16.10 -6.32 -5.64
C LEU A 98 -15.20 -6.33 -4.42
N GLU A 99 -14.05 -5.64 -4.50
CA GLU A 99 -13.08 -5.55 -3.40
C GLU A 99 -12.43 -4.16 -3.33
N ARG A 100 -12.13 -3.74 -2.11
CA ARG A 100 -11.34 -2.53 -1.82
C ARG A 100 -10.27 -2.84 -0.78
N TRP A 101 -9.03 -2.74 -1.19
CA TRP A 101 -7.86 -2.91 -0.33
C TRP A 101 -7.34 -1.54 0.05
N ALA A 102 -7.54 -1.16 1.31
CA ALA A 102 -7.19 0.16 1.80
C ALA A 102 -5.93 0.11 2.68
N PHE A 103 -5.01 1.01 2.40
CA PHE A 103 -3.78 1.25 3.14
C PHE A 103 -3.86 2.67 3.70
N ASN A 104 -4.28 2.82 4.96
CA ASN A 104 -4.36 4.11 5.61
C ASN A 104 -2.97 4.51 6.12
N VAL A 105 -2.59 5.76 5.87
CA VAL A 105 -1.29 6.30 6.25
C VAL A 105 -1.46 7.37 7.31
N GLU A 106 -0.80 7.18 8.45
CA GLU A 106 -0.66 8.20 9.48
C GLU A 106 0.79 8.72 9.47
N HIS A 107 0.95 10.02 9.58
CA HIS A 107 2.25 10.68 9.65
C HIS A 107 2.56 11.08 11.09
N ASP A 108 3.82 10.95 11.51
CA ASP A 108 4.30 11.56 12.76
C ASP A 108 4.06 13.07 12.72
N LYS A 109 3.47 13.61 13.78
CA LYS A 109 3.00 15.02 13.82
C LYS A 109 4.15 16.02 13.72
N GLU A 110 5.28 15.75 14.38
CA GLU A 110 6.44 16.64 14.38
C GLU A 110 7.14 16.62 13.02
N VAL A 111 7.31 15.41 12.42
CA VAL A 111 7.86 15.26 11.07
C VAL A 111 7.00 16.00 10.05
N ARG A 112 5.68 15.81 10.10
CA ARG A 112 4.74 16.48 9.19
C ARG A 112 4.76 18.00 9.35
N ALA A 113 4.80 18.50 10.60
CA ALA A 113 4.89 19.93 10.88
C ALA A 113 6.19 20.54 10.34
N ALA A 114 7.33 19.85 10.50
CA ALA A 114 8.61 20.31 9.97
C ALA A 114 8.61 20.41 8.44
N VAL A 115 8.04 19.42 7.76
CA VAL A 115 7.93 19.40 6.29
C VAL A 115 7.01 20.52 5.79
N LYS A 116 5.80 20.63 6.35
CA LYS A 116 4.81 21.65 5.95
C LYS A 116 5.23 23.08 6.33
N GLY A 117 6.11 23.21 7.34
CA GLY A 117 6.73 24.49 7.72
C GLY A 117 7.86 24.95 6.79
N GLY A 118 8.12 24.26 5.68
CA GLY A 118 9.11 24.62 4.67
C GLY A 118 10.52 24.11 4.93
N GLY A 119 10.75 23.30 5.97
CA GLY A 119 12.06 22.74 6.29
C GLY A 119 12.51 21.59 5.35
N GLY A 120 11.57 21.05 4.58
CA GLY A 120 11.82 19.91 3.69
C GLY A 120 12.16 18.62 4.42
N ALA A 121 12.45 17.58 3.65
CA ALA A 121 12.71 16.23 4.19
C ALA A 121 13.99 16.15 5.05
N ASP A 122 14.99 16.96 4.75
CA ASP A 122 16.30 16.93 5.43
C ASP A 122 16.27 17.63 6.80
N ALA A 123 15.29 18.51 7.03
CA ALA A 123 15.07 19.16 8.32
C ALA A 123 14.09 18.39 9.24
N ALA A 124 13.46 17.34 8.73
CA ALA A 124 12.54 16.52 9.52
C ALA A 124 13.29 15.73 10.59
N PRO A 125 12.77 15.61 11.80
CA PRO A 125 13.40 14.83 12.86
C PRO A 125 13.42 13.34 12.49
N THR A 126 14.52 12.69 12.84
CA THR A 126 14.68 11.24 12.68
C THR A 126 13.96 10.48 13.80
N ARG A 127 13.71 9.19 13.59
CA ARG A 127 13.12 8.30 14.58
C ARG A 127 13.96 7.02 14.69
N SER A 128 13.94 6.42 15.87
CA SER A 128 14.69 5.18 16.12
C SER A 128 13.75 3.98 16.10
N LYS A 129 13.97 3.09 15.13
CA LYS A 129 13.37 1.76 15.06
C LYS A 129 14.24 0.85 14.18
N SER A 130 14.42 -0.42 14.58
CA SER A 130 15.24 -1.34 13.80
C SER A 130 14.54 -1.77 12.51
N GLU A 131 15.29 -1.86 11.42
CA GLU A 131 14.79 -2.39 10.14
C GLU A 131 14.25 -3.82 10.27
N LYS A 132 14.85 -4.61 11.16
CA LYS A 132 14.40 -5.98 11.44
C LYS A 132 12.99 -6.02 12.02
N GLU A 133 12.64 -5.09 12.93
CA GLU A 133 11.30 -4.98 13.48
C GLU A 133 10.31 -4.54 12.41
N ILE A 134 10.64 -3.53 11.61
CA ILE A 134 9.81 -3.04 10.51
C ILE A 134 9.56 -4.18 9.51
N THR A 135 10.60 -4.88 9.08
CA THR A 135 10.51 -6.02 8.16
C THR A 135 9.60 -7.12 8.72
N LYS A 136 9.69 -7.44 10.03
CA LYS A 136 8.85 -8.42 10.67
C LYS A 136 7.37 -8.02 10.69
N GLU A 137 7.08 -6.75 10.93
CA GLU A 137 5.71 -6.22 10.88
C GLU A 137 5.15 -6.29 9.45
N ILE A 138 5.92 -5.86 8.45
CA ILE A 138 5.55 -5.94 7.03
C ILE A 138 5.31 -7.40 6.62
N GLN A 139 6.21 -8.30 7.01
CA GLN A 139 6.09 -9.73 6.73
C GLN A 139 4.76 -10.30 7.26
N ALA A 140 4.32 -9.87 8.44
CA ALA A 140 3.05 -10.32 9.01
C ALA A 140 1.84 -9.85 8.18
N ILE A 141 1.85 -8.62 7.65
CA ILE A 141 0.79 -8.11 6.77
C ILE A 141 0.77 -8.87 5.45
N VAL A 142 1.94 -9.05 4.82
CA VAL A 142 2.05 -9.78 3.55
C VAL A 142 1.52 -11.22 3.68
N ARG A 143 1.80 -11.90 4.79
CA ARG A 143 1.22 -13.22 5.06
C ARG A 143 -0.30 -13.18 5.18
N GLN A 144 -0.87 -12.14 5.79
CA GLN A 144 -2.32 -11.97 5.86
C GLN A 144 -2.93 -11.69 4.49
N ILE A 145 -2.29 -10.86 3.66
CA ILE A 145 -2.71 -10.63 2.26
C ILE A 145 -2.71 -11.96 1.50
N THR A 146 -1.66 -12.76 1.62
CA THR A 146 -1.57 -14.06 0.95
C THR A 146 -2.64 -15.03 1.45
N ALA A 147 -2.90 -15.05 2.76
CA ALA A 147 -3.91 -15.92 3.37
C ALA A 147 -5.35 -15.48 3.08
N SER A 148 -5.58 -14.24 2.65
CA SER A 148 -6.93 -13.70 2.44
C SER A 148 -7.75 -14.47 1.39
N VAL A 149 -7.09 -15.15 0.45
CA VAL A 149 -7.76 -16.01 -0.55
C VAL A 149 -8.60 -17.11 0.08
N THR A 150 -8.39 -17.45 1.35
CA THR A 150 -9.16 -18.50 2.05
C THR A 150 -10.54 -18.03 2.50
N PHE A 151 -10.78 -16.73 2.59
CA PHE A 151 -12.07 -16.18 3.04
C PHE A 151 -12.70 -15.21 2.04
N LEU A 152 -11.92 -14.64 1.12
CA LEU A 152 -12.48 -13.77 0.09
C LEU A 152 -13.28 -14.58 -0.93
N PRO A 153 -14.44 -14.09 -1.37
CA PRO A 153 -15.23 -14.74 -2.42
C PRO A 153 -14.42 -14.93 -3.71
N LEU A 154 -14.75 -15.96 -4.47
CA LEU A 154 -14.17 -16.12 -5.82
C LEU A 154 -14.66 -14.98 -6.71
N LEU A 155 -13.77 -14.47 -7.55
CA LEU A 155 -14.12 -13.54 -8.62
C LEU A 155 -14.63 -14.36 -9.81
N GLU A 156 -15.93 -14.28 -10.09
CA GLU A 156 -16.62 -15.15 -11.05
C GLU A 156 -16.61 -14.58 -12.48
N GLU A 157 -16.13 -13.38 -12.65
CA GLU A 157 -15.98 -12.68 -13.93
C GLU A 157 -14.58 -12.10 -14.10
N PRO A 158 -14.16 -11.74 -15.30
CA PRO A 158 -12.96 -10.94 -15.52
C PRO A 158 -13.05 -9.64 -14.73
N CYS A 159 -11.96 -9.25 -14.10
CA CYS A 159 -11.92 -8.04 -13.29
C CYS A 159 -10.84 -7.08 -13.77
N THR A 160 -11.10 -5.81 -13.54
CA THR A 160 -10.13 -4.71 -13.68
C THR A 160 -9.74 -4.20 -12.29
N PHE A 161 -8.70 -3.37 -12.23
CA PHE A 161 -8.35 -2.70 -10.99
C PHE A 161 -8.03 -1.22 -11.24
N ASP A 162 -8.23 -0.43 -10.20
CA ASP A 162 -7.84 0.98 -10.14
C ASP A 162 -7.09 1.26 -8.85
N LEU A 163 -6.19 2.25 -8.87
CA LEU A 163 -5.53 2.77 -7.69
C LEU A 163 -6.03 4.18 -7.39
N LEU A 164 -6.65 4.36 -6.22
CA LEU A 164 -7.13 5.64 -5.73
C LEU A 164 -6.21 6.14 -4.62
N VAL A 165 -5.84 7.41 -4.68
CA VAL A 165 -5.06 8.06 -3.63
C VAL A 165 -5.88 9.16 -2.98
N TYR A 166 -5.99 9.10 -1.67
CA TYR A 166 -6.56 10.17 -0.87
C TYR A 166 -5.42 11.01 -0.35
N ALA A 167 -5.33 12.22 -0.85
CA ALA A 167 -4.33 13.20 -0.45
C ALA A 167 -4.98 14.41 0.23
N ASP A 168 -4.15 15.25 0.83
CA ASP A 168 -4.60 16.55 1.35
C ASP A 168 -5.16 17.40 0.21
N LYS A 169 -6.13 18.26 0.51
CA LYS A 169 -6.76 19.17 -0.49
C LYS A 169 -5.78 20.15 -1.15
N GLU A 170 -4.68 20.43 -0.46
CA GLU A 170 -3.63 21.35 -0.93
C GLU A 170 -2.52 20.63 -1.69
N ALA A 171 -2.60 19.30 -1.84
CA ALA A 171 -1.60 18.53 -2.58
C ALA A 171 -1.62 18.90 -4.06
N THR A 172 -0.43 19.08 -4.64
CA THR A 172 -0.31 19.32 -6.08
C THR A 172 -0.59 18.00 -6.83
N VAL A 173 -1.67 17.99 -7.61
CA VAL A 173 -2.08 16.84 -8.40
C VAL A 173 -1.57 17.00 -9.83
N PRO A 174 -0.77 16.05 -10.37
CA PRO A 174 -0.34 16.08 -11.75
C PRO A 174 -1.53 15.98 -12.73
N ILE A 175 -1.41 16.59 -13.90
CA ILE A 175 -2.45 16.59 -14.93
C ILE A 175 -2.84 15.21 -15.45
N THR A 176 -1.99 14.21 -15.21
CA THR A 176 -2.23 12.82 -15.58
C THR A 176 -3.12 12.08 -14.59
N TRP A 177 -3.47 12.72 -13.48
CA TRP A 177 -4.36 12.16 -12.46
C TRP A 177 -5.73 12.81 -12.57
N GLU A 178 -6.77 12.01 -12.39
CA GLU A 178 -8.16 12.44 -12.44
C GLU A 178 -8.83 12.29 -11.08
N GLU A 179 -9.80 13.15 -10.79
CA GLU A 179 -10.68 12.96 -9.64
C GLU A 179 -11.55 11.73 -9.88
N SER A 180 -11.72 10.91 -8.85
CA SER A 180 -12.55 9.71 -8.91
C SER A 180 -13.48 9.63 -7.71
N ASP A 181 -14.63 9.00 -7.94
CA ASP A 181 -15.53 8.64 -6.84
C ASP A 181 -14.85 7.66 -5.87
N PRO A 182 -15.24 7.66 -4.59
CA PRO A 182 -14.67 6.77 -3.57
C PRO A 182 -14.85 5.28 -3.86
N ARG A 183 -15.74 4.91 -4.76
CA ARG A 183 -16.06 3.53 -5.18
C ARG A 183 -16.30 2.62 -3.99
N PHE A 184 -17.22 3.00 -3.10
CA PHE A 184 -17.62 2.18 -1.96
C PHE A 184 -18.39 0.94 -2.40
N ILE A 185 -18.28 -0.11 -1.61
CA ILE A 185 -19.08 -1.33 -1.76
C ILE A 185 -20.29 -1.19 -0.82
N ALA A 186 -21.51 -1.29 -1.35
CA ALA A 186 -22.69 -1.42 -0.53
C ALA A 186 -22.68 -2.80 0.17
N ASP A 187 -23.12 -2.83 1.44
CA ASP A 187 -23.21 -4.06 2.25
C ASP A 187 -21.91 -4.89 2.27
N SER A 188 -20.77 -4.19 2.44
CA SER A 188 -19.47 -4.84 2.47
C SER A 188 -19.16 -5.48 3.82
N THR A 189 -18.45 -6.60 3.77
CA THR A 189 -17.73 -7.15 4.92
C THR A 189 -16.31 -6.57 4.94
N GLU A 190 -15.86 -6.13 6.11
CA GLU A 190 -14.54 -5.55 6.30
C GLU A 190 -13.66 -6.45 7.17
N VAL A 191 -12.43 -6.69 6.73
CA VAL A 191 -11.42 -7.42 7.48
C VAL A 191 -10.20 -6.54 7.68
N ARG A 192 -9.89 -6.22 8.93
CA ARG A 192 -8.68 -5.48 9.29
C ARG A 192 -7.50 -6.42 9.41
N MET A 193 -6.39 -6.00 8.85
CA MET A 193 -5.11 -6.68 8.96
C MET A 193 -4.22 -6.00 9.99
N ARG A 194 -3.02 -6.54 10.16
CA ARG A 194 -2.00 -5.91 11.00
C ARG A 194 -1.53 -4.60 10.36
N SER A 195 -0.89 -3.77 11.18
CA SER A 195 -0.22 -2.55 10.76
C SER A 195 1.29 -2.67 10.93
N PHE A 196 2.02 -1.78 10.27
CA PHE A 196 3.44 -1.55 10.57
C PHE A 196 3.70 -0.06 10.75
N THR A 197 4.78 0.26 11.43
CA THR A 197 5.22 1.64 11.59
C THR A 197 6.74 1.75 11.47
N THR A 198 7.18 2.81 10.82
CA THR A 198 8.57 3.26 10.80
C THR A 198 8.86 4.27 11.90
N LYS A 199 7.85 4.62 12.73
CA LYS A 199 7.83 5.76 13.65
C LYS A 199 7.66 7.13 12.96
N ILE A 200 7.82 7.21 11.65
CA ILE A 200 7.54 8.39 10.83
C ILE A 200 6.22 8.22 10.10
N HIS A 201 6.03 7.07 9.47
CA HIS A 201 4.75 6.65 8.92
C HIS A 201 4.23 5.42 9.64
N LYS A 202 2.92 5.34 9.80
CA LYS A 202 2.21 4.14 10.20
C LYS A 202 1.24 3.78 9.08
N VAL A 203 1.21 2.51 8.71
CA VAL A 203 0.31 1.99 7.67
C VAL A 203 -0.59 0.93 8.27
N ASP A 204 -1.90 1.19 8.24
CA ASP A 204 -2.95 0.24 8.61
C ASP A 204 -3.58 -0.33 7.34
N THR A 205 -3.71 -1.65 7.26
CA THR A 205 -4.22 -2.36 6.08
C THR A 205 -5.58 -2.98 6.38
N MET A 206 -6.51 -2.89 5.43
CA MET A 206 -7.80 -3.54 5.49
C MET A 206 -8.30 -3.94 4.10
N VAL A 207 -9.15 -4.93 4.04
CA VAL A 207 -9.91 -5.27 2.83
C VAL A 207 -11.40 -5.21 3.13
N ALA A 208 -12.15 -4.51 2.26
CA ALA A 208 -13.60 -4.57 2.20
C ALA A 208 -13.98 -5.35 0.95
N TYR A 209 -14.95 -6.23 1.04
CA TYR A 209 -15.43 -7.03 -0.08
C TYR A 209 -16.95 -7.20 -0.03
N LYS A 210 -17.53 -7.40 -1.21
CA LYS A 210 -18.96 -7.65 -1.33
C LYS A 210 -19.27 -9.01 -0.71
N SER A 211 -20.14 -9.03 0.33
CA SER A 211 -20.64 -10.27 0.89
C SER A 211 -21.48 -10.99 -0.14
N ARG A 212 -21.31 -12.31 -0.31
CA ARG A 212 -22.35 -13.10 -0.97
C ARG A 212 -23.57 -13.04 -0.06
N MET A 213 -24.69 -12.58 -0.57
CA MET A 213 -25.96 -12.96 0.05
C MET A 213 -26.01 -14.48 -0.09
N GLU A 214 -26.01 -15.20 1.02
CA GLU A 214 -26.52 -16.55 1.01
C GLU A 214 -27.98 -16.37 0.57
N ASP A 215 -28.31 -16.78 -0.66
CA ASP A 215 -29.69 -17.01 -1.02
C ASP A 215 -30.15 -18.10 -0.04
N ASP A 216 -30.80 -17.68 1.04
CA ASP A 216 -31.57 -18.55 1.88
C ASP A 216 -32.72 -19.07 0.98
N ASP A 217 -32.40 -20.09 0.19
CA ASP A 217 -33.41 -20.88 -0.50
C ASP A 217 -34.21 -21.64 0.56
N ILE A 218 -35.43 -21.18 0.68
CA ILE A 218 -36.58 -21.78 1.38
C ILE A 218 -36.87 -23.18 0.84
#